data_fac72ee5742af186c09bbe1250a5b4c5
#
_entry.id   fac72ee5742af186c09bbe1250a5b4c5
#
_cell.length_a   1.000
_cell.length_b   1.000
_cell.length_c   1.000
_cell.angle_alpha   90.00
_cell.angle_beta   90.00
_cell.angle_gamma   90.00
#
_symmetry.space_group_name_H-M   'P 1'
#
loop_
_entity.id
_entity.type
_entity.pdbx_description
1 polymer ?
#
loop_
_entity_poly.entity_id
_entity_poly.type
_entity_poly.pdbx_seq_one_letter_code
_entity_poly.pdbx_strand_id
1 'polypeptide(L)'
;MFSRILVVTDGSDHATRAVKSAATLAAKFEANLTIGHVLLHGEPPSAFRRMADVEHLVGNPSMPEPGSTSATSGLIAQISKAEQNRISQKVMEELGASITKHAAKISSELGAKKVGIEIEEGDTANRILKIADKVDADLIVLGTRGFGPIKALLLGSTSQKVTQVANCACLTVK
;
A
#
# COMPACT_ATOMS: atom_id res chain seq x y z
N MET A 1 -6.87 -8.77 -25.25
CA MET A 1 -7.93 -8.72 -24.22
C MET A 1 -7.24 -8.99 -22.91
N PHE A 2 -7.48 -8.18 -21.87
CA PHE A 2 -6.78 -8.34 -20.59
C PHE A 2 -7.28 -9.57 -19.85
N SER A 3 -6.36 -10.39 -19.37
CA SER A 3 -6.63 -11.66 -18.68
C SER A 3 -6.09 -11.67 -17.24
N ARG A 4 -5.06 -10.89 -16.97
CA ARG A 4 -4.41 -10.78 -15.66
C ARG A 4 -4.16 -9.31 -15.34
N ILE A 5 -4.99 -8.75 -14.49
CA ILE A 5 -4.97 -7.33 -14.12
C ILE A 5 -4.35 -7.21 -12.73
N LEU A 6 -3.31 -6.40 -12.61
CA LEU A 6 -2.78 -5.96 -11.33
C LEU A 6 -3.32 -4.55 -11.03
N VAL A 7 -3.99 -4.37 -9.90
CA VAL A 7 -4.27 -3.03 -9.38
C VAL A 7 -3.47 -2.79 -8.12
N VAL A 8 -2.87 -1.61 -8.00
CA VAL A 8 -2.07 -1.25 -6.82
C VAL A 8 -2.80 -0.20 -6.01
N THR A 9 -2.85 -0.43 -4.70
CA THR A 9 -3.53 0.47 -3.76
C THR A 9 -2.66 0.81 -2.56
N ASP A 10 -2.68 2.07 -2.18
CA ASP A 10 -2.17 2.58 -0.91
C ASP A 10 -3.31 3.03 0.04
N GLY A 11 -4.57 2.83 -0.36
CA GLY A 11 -5.75 3.26 0.38
C GLY A 11 -6.19 4.70 0.07
N SER A 12 -5.46 5.45 -0.75
CA SER A 12 -5.85 6.82 -1.15
C SER A 12 -7.10 6.85 -2.05
N ASP A 13 -7.71 8.02 -2.20
CA ASP A 13 -8.88 8.21 -3.06
C ASP A 13 -8.59 7.86 -4.53
N HIS A 14 -7.41 8.23 -5.03
CA HIS A 14 -6.99 7.88 -6.39
C HIS A 14 -6.79 6.36 -6.55
N ALA A 15 -6.18 5.71 -5.56
CA ALA A 15 -6.02 4.26 -5.55
C ALA A 15 -7.38 3.54 -5.44
N THR A 16 -8.31 4.05 -4.64
CA THR A 16 -9.67 3.51 -4.54
C THR A 16 -10.43 3.61 -5.87
N ARG A 17 -10.27 4.72 -6.60
CA ARG A 17 -10.84 4.84 -7.96
C ARG A 17 -10.17 3.87 -8.95
N ALA A 18 -8.86 3.66 -8.82
CA ALA A 18 -8.13 2.68 -9.62
C ALA A 18 -8.64 1.25 -9.35
N VAL A 19 -8.87 0.89 -8.07
CA VAL A 19 -9.48 -0.41 -7.69
C VAL A 19 -10.84 -0.59 -8.34
N LYS A 20 -11.72 0.41 -8.28
CA LYS A 20 -13.05 0.34 -8.92
C LYS A 20 -12.96 0.15 -10.44
N SER A 21 -12.06 0.88 -11.09
CA SER A 21 -11.83 0.74 -12.54
C SER A 21 -11.31 -0.64 -12.91
N ALA A 22 -10.30 -1.14 -12.17
CA ALA A 22 -9.72 -2.46 -12.39
C ALA A 22 -10.74 -3.59 -12.16
N ALA A 23 -11.54 -3.48 -11.09
CA ALA A 23 -12.60 -4.46 -10.78
C ALA A 23 -13.66 -4.52 -11.89
N THR A 24 -14.08 -3.37 -12.40
CA THR A 24 -15.03 -3.28 -13.52
C THR A 24 -14.46 -3.93 -14.80
N LEU A 25 -13.18 -3.68 -15.10
CA LEU A 25 -12.49 -4.31 -16.22
C LEU A 25 -12.37 -5.83 -16.01
N ALA A 26 -11.97 -6.26 -14.82
CA ALA A 26 -11.85 -7.68 -14.48
C ALA A 26 -13.20 -8.41 -14.61
N ALA A 27 -14.29 -7.81 -14.13
CA ALA A 27 -15.63 -8.37 -14.28
C ALA A 27 -16.03 -8.49 -15.75
N LYS A 28 -15.77 -7.44 -16.55
CA LYS A 28 -16.16 -7.40 -17.97
C LYS A 28 -15.37 -8.39 -18.84
N PHE A 29 -14.07 -8.57 -18.55
CA PHE A 29 -13.18 -9.45 -19.34
C PHE A 29 -13.02 -10.84 -18.72
N GLU A 30 -13.68 -11.13 -17.61
CA GLU A 30 -13.52 -12.36 -16.80
C GLU A 30 -12.05 -12.61 -16.41
N ALA A 31 -11.29 -11.51 -16.22
CA ALA A 31 -9.88 -11.51 -15.90
C ALA A 31 -9.61 -11.86 -14.42
N ASN A 32 -8.44 -12.43 -14.14
CA ASN A 32 -7.91 -12.52 -12.79
C ASN A 32 -7.49 -11.12 -12.33
N LEU A 33 -7.96 -10.68 -11.17
CA LEU A 33 -7.59 -9.41 -10.55
C LEU A 33 -6.66 -9.68 -9.37
N THR A 34 -5.46 -9.12 -9.40
CA THR A 34 -4.56 -9.11 -8.25
C THR A 34 -4.53 -7.70 -7.66
N ILE A 35 -4.75 -7.61 -6.35
CA ILE A 35 -4.61 -6.38 -5.58
C ILE A 35 -3.21 -6.37 -4.98
N GLY A 36 -2.38 -5.44 -5.42
CA GLY A 36 -1.03 -5.22 -4.92
C GLY A 36 -0.99 -4.11 -3.86
N HIS A 37 -0.26 -4.33 -2.79
CA HIS A 37 0.09 -3.31 -1.80
C HIS A 37 1.57 -3.41 -1.46
N VAL A 38 2.22 -2.26 -1.26
CA VAL A 38 3.63 -2.23 -0.87
C VAL A 38 3.76 -1.51 0.47
N LEU A 39 4.23 -2.24 1.47
CA LEU A 39 4.55 -1.70 2.78
C LEU A 39 5.78 -0.78 2.67
N LEU A 40 5.63 0.44 3.16
CA LEU A 40 6.71 1.41 3.20
C LEU A 40 7.65 1.10 4.36
N HIS A 41 8.97 1.20 4.11
CA HIS A 41 9.97 1.16 5.17
C HIS A 41 10.07 2.52 5.86
N GLY A 42 10.21 2.50 7.18
CA GLY A 42 10.44 3.70 7.99
C GLY A 42 9.18 4.27 8.63
N GLU A 43 9.25 5.54 9.04
CA GLU A 43 8.11 6.22 9.67
C GLU A 43 6.94 6.35 8.70
N PRO A 44 5.74 5.91 9.09
CA PRO A 44 4.56 6.03 8.23
C PRO A 44 4.25 7.51 7.96
N PRO A 45 3.88 7.86 6.72
CA PRO A 45 3.41 9.20 6.38
C PRO A 45 2.31 9.67 7.35
N SER A 46 2.24 10.97 7.63
CA SER A 46 1.26 11.52 8.59
C SER A 46 -0.21 11.20 8.26
N ALA A 47 -0.50 10.95 6.99
CA ALA A 47 -1.81 10.50 6.52
C ALA A 47 -2.12 9.06 6.96
N PHE A 48 -1.12 8.17 6.95
CA PHE A 48 -1.23 6.79 7.46
C PHE A 48 -1.42 6.76 8.97
N ARG A 49 -0.72 7.63 9.72
CA ARG A 49 -0.91 7.74 11.17
C ARG A 49 -2.35 8.12 11.51
N ARG A 50 -2.95 9.08 10.79
CA ARG A 50 -4.36 9.47 10.98
C ARG A 50 -5.34 8.33 10.65
N MET A 51 -5.05 7.50 9.64
CA MET A 51 -5.86 6.31 9.37
C MET A 51 -5.78 5.28 10.49
N ALA A 52 -4.58 5.01 11.01
CA ALA A 52 -4.37 4.10 12.13
C ALA A 52 -5.06 4.58 13.42
N ASP A 53 -5.08 5.90 13.67
CA ASP A 53 -5.79 6.50 14.82
C ASP A 53 -7.31 6.34 14.70
N VAL A 54 -7.87 6.46 13.51
CA VAL A 54 -9.32 6.28 13.24
C VAL A 54 -9.74 4.81 13.40
N GLU A 55 -8.87 3.87 13.00
CA GLU A 55 -9.13 2.43 13.11
C GLU A 55 -8.80 1.85 14.51
N HIS A 56 -8.44 2.70 15.49
CA HIS A 56 -8.05 2.29 16.86
C HIS A 56 -6.89 1.25 16.93
N LEU A 57 -6.03 1.23 15.91
CA LEU A 57 -4.91 0.29 15.81
C LEU A 57 -3.69 0.73 16.62
N VAL A 58 -3.66 1.97 17.11
CA VAL A 58 -2.58 2.52 17.93
C VAL A 58 -3.03 2.56 19.39
N GLY A 59 -2.65 1.54 20.17
CA GLY A 59 -2.71 1.61 21.63
C GLY A 59 -1.75 2.72 22.12
N ASN A 60 -2.26 3.61 22.98
CA ASN A 60 -1.51 4.74 23.53
C ASN A 60 -0.27 4.23 24.30
N PRO A 61 0.98 4.41 23.84
CA PRO A 61 2.14 4.06 24.64
C PRO A 61 2.30 5.14 25.71
N SER A 62 2.10 4.77 26.96
CA SER A 62 2.44 5.59 28.13
C SER A 62 3.92 5.97 28.05
N MET A 63 4.22 7.24 27.87
CA MET A 63 5.60 7.75 27.92
C MET A 63 6.14 7.59 29.35
N PRO A 64 7.34 7.00 29.54
CA PRO A 64 8.02 7.04 30.83
C PRO A 64 8.58 8.44 31.07
N GLU A 65 8.43 8.92 32.31
CA GLU A 65 8.95 10.19 32.81
C GLU A 65 10.48 10.31 32.67
N PRO A 66 11.04 11.51 32.37
CA PRO A 66 12.47 11.72 32.21
C PRO A 66 13.15 11.87 33.58
N GLY A 67 13.94 10.89 33.97
CA GLY A 67 14.76 11.01 35.17
C GLY A 67 15.49 9.76 35.62
N SER A 68 16.62 9.41 34.97
CA SER A 68 17.82 8.89 35.63
C SER A 68 18.98 8.68 34.64
N THR A 69 20.11 9.30 34.94
CA THR A 69 21.40 9.19 34.26
C THR A 69 22.15 7.95 34.72
N SER A 70 22.44 7.00 33.84
CA SER A 70 23.49 6.00 33.98
C SER A 70 23.68 5.19 32.69
N ALA A 71 24.81 4.53 32.52
CA ALA A 71 25.23 3.75 31.34
C ALA A 71 24.21 2.68 30.85
N THR A 72 23.23 2.32 31.65
CA THR A 72 22.05 1.53 31.32
C THR A 72 21.10 2.26 30.34
N SER A 73 21.20 3.59 30.24
CA SER A 73 20.31 4.43 29.41
C SER A 73 20.48 4.14 27.90
N GLY A 74 21.70 3.80 27.44
CA GLY A 74 21.95 3.48 26.04
C GLY A 74 21.35 2.15 25.60
N LEU A 75 21.42 1.14 26.46
CA LEU A 75 20.81 -0.19 26.21
C LEU A 75 19.29 -0.13 26.26
N ILE A 76 18.73 0.58 27.23
CA ILE A 76 17.28 0.81 27.36
C ILE A 76 16.76 1.61 26.17
N ALA A 77 17.51 2.64 25.71
CA ALA A 77 17.14 3.41 24.53
C ALA A 77 17.19 2.57 23.22
N GLN A 78 18.14 1.64 23.09
CA GLN A 78 18.20 0.71 21.96
C GLN A 78 17.09 -0.33 21.99
N ILE A 79 16.76 -0.87 23.17
CA ILE A 79 15.64 -1.81 23.34
C ILE A 79 14.31 -1.10 23.07
N SER A 80 14.11 0.11 23.56
CA SER A 80 12.90 0.89 23.28
C SER A 80 12.76 1.25 21.80
N LYS A 81 13.85 1.55 21.12
CA LYS A 81 13.84 1.82 19.67
C LYS A 81 13.53 0.58 18.83
N ALA A 82 14.07 -0.58 19.22
CA ALA A 82 13.78 -1.86 18.58
C ALA A 82 12.31 -2.26 18.78
N GLU A 83 11.77 -2.04 19.96
CA GLU A 83 10.37 -2.32 20.28
C GLU A 83 9.43 -1.36 19.56
N GLN A 84 9.73 -0.06 19.49
CA GLN A 84 8.99 0.91 18.69
C GLN A 84 8.98 0.55 17.20
N ASN A 85 10.11 0.09 16.66
CA ASN A 85 10.19 -0.35 15.27
C ASN A 85 9.32 -1.60 15.02
N ARG A 86 9.30 -2.57 15.95
CA ARG A 86 8.44 -3.75 15.86
C ARG A 86 6.95 -3.38 15.90
N ILE A 87 6.56 -2.50 16.81
CA ILE A 87 5.18 -2.02 16.91
C ILE A 87 4.79 -1.29 15.62
N SER A 88 5.66 -0.40 15.12
CA SER A 88 5.42 0.32 13.87
C SER A 88 5.27 -0.63 12.69
N GLN A 89 6.12 -1.65 12.58
CA GLN A 89 6.04 -2.65 11.51
C GLN A 89 4.73 -3.44 11.58
N LYS A 90 4.35 -3.92 12.76
CA LYS A 90 3.10 -4.65 12.96
C LYS A 90 1.87 -3.80 12.60
N VAL A 91 1.85 -2.53 13.00
CA VAL A 91 0.77 -1.60 12.61
C VAL A 91 0.72 -1.40 11.10
N MET A 92 1.86 -1.30 10.41
CA MET A 92 1.91 -1.18 8.96
C MET A 92 1.39 -2.45 8.26
N GLU A 93 1.72 -3.63 8.76
CA GLU A 93 1.21 -4.91 8.25
C GLU A 93 -0.31 -5.01 8.42
N GLU A 94 -0.84 -4.68 9.61
CA GLU A 94 -2.28 -4.71 9.90
C GLU A 94 -3.05 -3.69 9.03
N LEU A 95 -2.49 -2.49 8.85
CA LEU A 95 -3.07 -1.48 7.99
C LEU A 95 -3.04 -1.90 6.51
N GLY A 96 -1.94 -2.48 6.03
CA GLY A 96 -1.83 -3.03 4.68
C GLY A 96 -2.85 -4.14 4.43
N ALA A 97 -3.05 -5.02 5.42
CA ALA A 97 -4.07 -6.06 5.38
C ALA A 97 -5.50 -5.48 5.34
N SER A 98 -5.78 -4.43 6.12
CA SER A 98 -7.08 -3.74 6.10
C SER A 98 -7.34 -3.08 4.74
N ILE A 99 -6.36 -2.33 4.20
CA ILE A 99 -6.45 -1.69 2.88
C ILE A 99 -6.74 -2.71 1.77
N THR A 100 -5.99 -3.80 1.74
CA THR A 100 -6.15 -4.84 0.70
C THR A 100 -7.46 -5.60 0.83
N LYS A 101 -7.90 -5.89 2.06
CA LYS A 101 -9.21 -6.51 2.33
C LYS A 101 -10.36 -5.60 1.89
N HIS A 102 -10.27 -4.29 2.14
CA HIS A 102 -11.25 -3.32 1.69
C HIS A 102 -11.30 -3.25 0.15
N ALA A 103 -10.16 -3.21 -0.51
CA ALA A 103 -10.06 -3.24 -1.97
C ALA A 103 -10.63 -4.54 -2.57
N ALA A 104 -10.39 -5.70 -1.93
CA ALA A 104 -10.94 -6.98 -2.36
C ALA A 104 -12.47 -7.00 -2.23
N LYS A 105 -13.01 -6.44 -1.15
CA LYS A 105 -14.46 -6.31 -0.96
C LYS A 105 -15.09 -5.47 -2.07
N ILE A 106 -14.56 -4.26 -2.34
CA ILE A 106 -15.01 -3.40 -3.44
C ILE A 106 -14.97 -4.16 -4.77
N SER A 107 -13.88 -4.88 -5.03
CA SER A 107 -13.71 -5.62 -6.28
C SER A 107 -14.74 -6.71 -6.48
N SER A 108 -15.04 -7.46 -5.43
CA SER A 108 -16.07 -8.52 -5.45
C SER A 108 -17.48 -7.94 -5.62
N GLU A 109 -17.79 -6.82 -4.96
CA GLU A 109 -19.07 -6.11 -5.11
C GLU A 109 -19.29 -5.60 -6.54
N LEU A 110 -18.21 -5.26 -7.26
CA LEU A 110 -18.25 -4.84 -8.66
C LEU A 110 -18.18 -6.01 -9.66
N GLY A 111 -18.26 -7.25 -9.16
CA GLY A 111 -18.39 -8.44 -9.98
C GLY A 111 -17.08 -9.12 -10.39
N ALA A 112 -15.93 -8.71 -9.87
CA ALA A 112 -14.67 -9.44 -10.09
C ALA A 112 -14.74 -10.81 -9.36
N LYS A 113 -14.64 -11.91 -10.12
CA LYS A 113 -14.84 -13.27 -9.59
C LYS A 113 -13.58 -13.91 -9.03
N LYS A 114 -12.41 -13.50 -9.53
CA LYS A 114 -11.10 -14.08 -9.19
C LYS A 114 -10.21 -12.96 -8.66
N VAL A 115 -10.21 -12.76 -7.35
CA VAL A 115 -9.46 -11.69 -6.69
C VAL A 115 -8.38 -12.31 -5.81
N GLY A 116 -7.12 -11.99 -6.10
CA GLY A 116 -5.93 -12.32 -5.31
C GLY A 116 -5.37 -11.07 -4.61
N ILE A 117 -4.54 -11.28 -3.60
CA ILE A 117 -3.85 -10.22 -2.86
C ILE A 117 -2.36 -10.54 -2.83
N GLU A 118 -1.52 -9.54 -3.12
CA GLU A 118 -0.07 -9.58 -2.99
C GLU A 118 0.39 -8.37 -2.17
N ILE A 119 1.15 -8.66 -1.11
CA ILE A 119 1.75 -7.63 -0.26
C ILE A 119 3.26 -7.81 -0.33
N GLU A 120 3.97 -6.78 -0.71
CA GLU A 120 5.43 -6.73 -0.75
C GLU A 120 5.94 -5.60 0.12
N GLU A 121 7.23 -5.62 0.45
CA GLU A 121 7.88 -4.61 1.28
C GLU A 121 9.11 -4.06 0.57
N GLY A 122 9.29 -2.72 0.57
CA GLY A 122 10.47 -2.07 0.00
C GLY A 122 10.17 -0.88 -0.92
N ASP A 123 11.05 -0.65 -1.92
CA ASP A 123 10.85 0.41 -2.91
C ASP A 123 9.58 0.19 -3.72
N THR A 124 8.64 1.09 -3.58
CA THR A 124 7.27 0.90 -4.07
C THR A 124 7.21 0.56 -5.56
N ALA A 125 7.91 1.33 -6.41
CA ALA A 125 7.83 1.10 -7.86
C ALA A 125 8.47 -0.23 -8.27
N ASN A 126 9.63 -0.58 -7.69
CA ASN A 126 10.31 -1.84 -7.96
C ASN A 126 9.48 -3.04 -7.48
N ARG A 127 8.82 -2.93 -6.33
CA ARG A 127 7.95 -4.00 -5.81
C ARG A 127 6.70 -4.18 -6.64
N ILE A 128 6.09 -3.10 -7.13
CA ILE A 128 4.96 -3.18 -8.06
C ILE A 128 5.35 -3.95 -9.33
N LEU A 129 6.48 -3.61 -9.93
CA LEU A 129 6.98 -4.31 -11.12
C LEU A 129 7.24 -5.79 -10.84
N LYS A 130 7.84 -6.12 -9.69
CA LYS A 130 8.03 -7.50 -9.26
C LYS A 130 6.71 -8.26 -9.08
N ILE A 131 5.69 -7.64 -8.49
CA ILE A 131 4.36 -8.26 -8.41
C ILE A 131 3.79 -8.49 -9.80
N ALA A 132 3.91 -7.50 -10.70
CA ALA A 132 3.42 -7.60 -12.07
C ALA A 132 4.05 -8.79 -12.82
N ASP A 133 5.37 -8.95 -12.69
CA ASP A 133 6.09 -10.09 -13.27
C ASP A 133 5.66 -11.42 -12.64
N LYS A 134 5.51 -11.47 -11.30
CA LYS A 134 5.09 -12.67 -10.56
C LYS A 134 3.72 -13.19 -10.98
N VAL A 135 2.79 -12.28 -11.28
CA VAL A 135 1.42 -12.65 -11.67
C VAL A 135 1.21 -12.63 -13.19
N ASP A 136 2.29 -12.44 -13.96
CA ASP A 136 2.26 -12.28 -15.44
C ASP A 136 1.20 -11.25 -15.87
N ALA A 137 1.16 -10.09 -15.20
CA ALA A 137 0.17 -9.07 -15.46
C ALA A 137 0.25 -8.55 -16.90
N ASP A 138 -0.90 -8.50 -17.59
CA ASP A 138 -1.04 -7.88 -18.91
C ASP A 138 -1.59 -6.44 -18.84
N LEU A 139 -2.07 -6.03 -17.65
CA LEU A 139 -2.47 -4.66 -17.33
C LEU A 139 -2.13 -4.33 -15.89
N ILE A 140 -1.44 -3.20 -15.67
CA ILE A 140 -1.28 -2.58 -14.35
C ILE A 140 -2.20 -1.37 -14.25
N VAL A 141 -3.01 -1.29 -13.19
CA VAL A 141 -3.88 -0.15 -12.91
C VAL A 141 -3.39 0.58 -11.66
N LEU A 142 -3.20 1.88 -11.76
CA LEU A 142 -2.60 2.72 -10.74
C LEU A 142 -3.44 4.00 -10.53
N GLY A 143 -3.53 4.48 -9.30
CA GLY A 143 -3.94 5.86 -9.07
C GLY A 143 -2.89 6.83 -9.63
N THR A 144 -3.29 7.97 -10.17
CA THR A 144 -2.31 9.00 -10.61
C THR A 144 -1.48 9.56 -9.45
N ARG A 145 -1.98 9.46 -8.22
CA ARG A 145 -1.36 9.96 -6.98
C ARG A 145 -1.63 9.01 -5.83
N GLY A 146 -0.80 9.11 -4.79
CA GLY A 146 -1.02 8.52 -3.48
C GLY A 146 -1.09 9.59 -2.39
N PHE A 147 -0.67 9.27 -1.19
CA PHE A 147 -0.63 10.20 -0.04
C PHE A 147 0.48 11.27 -0.10
N GLY A 148 1.27 11.34 -1.16
CA GLY A 148 2.36 12.29 -1.30
C GLY A 148 1.88 13.77 -1.30
N PRO A 149 2.70 14.72 -0.75
CA PRO A 149 2.28 16.11 -0.52
C PRO A 149 2.22 16.97 -1.79
N ILE A 150 2.72 16.50 -2.92
CA ILE A 150 2.90 17.33 -4.13
C ILE A 150 1.60 17.37 -4.95
N LYS A 151 0.79 18.41 -4.73
CA LYS A 151 -0.48 18.64 -5.46
C LYS A 151 -0.32 19.09 -6.92
N ALA A 152 0.85 19.60 -7.31
CA ALA A 152 1.07 20.20 -8.62
C ALA A 152 1.42 19.21 -9.75
N LEU A 153 1.83 17.98 -9.44
CA LEU A 153 2.20 16.99 -10.45
C LEU A 153 0.96 16.27 -10.98
N LEU A 154 0.87 16.11 -12.29
CA LEU A 154 -0.19 15.34 -12.96
C LEU A 154 -0.08 13.84 -12.65
N LEU A 155 1.13 13.33 -12.41
CA LEU A 155 1.43 11.93 -12.11
C LEU A 155 2.42 11.85 -10.95
N GLY A 156 2.16 10.99 -9.96
CA GLY A 156 3.06 10.73 -8.85
C GLY A 156 4.31 9.96 -9.27
N SER A 157 5.40 10.07 -8.49
CA SER A 157 6.70 9.44 -8.81
C SER A 157 6.61 7.93 -9.03
N THR A 158 5.86 7.22 -8.19
CA THR A 158 5.63 5.78 -8.33
C THR A 158 4.91 5.46 -9.63
N SER A 159 3.79 6.13 -9.90
CA SER A 159 2.99 5.89 -11.11
C SER A 159 3.78 6.22 -12.38
N GLN A 160 4.58 7.30 -12.35
CA GLN A 160 5.48 7.65 -13.45
C GLN A 160 6.53 6.56 -13.69
N LYS A 161 7.25 6.14 -12.66
CA LYS A 161 8.30 5.11 -12.78
C LYS A 161 7.74 3.78 -13.27
N VAL A 162 6.60 3.32 -12.72
CA VAL A 162 5.96 2.08 -13.15
C VAL A 162 5.54 2.17 -14.62
N THR A 163 4.88 3.26 -15.03
CA THR A 163 4.43 3.44 -16.43
C THR A 163 5.60 3.47 -17.44
N GLN A 164 6.76 3.97 -17.01
CA GLN A 164 7.96 4.01 -17.88
C GLN A 164 8.68 2.68 -18.00
N VAL A 165 8.61 1.81 -16.99
CA VAL A 165 9.44 0.60 -16.90
C VAL A 165 8.64 -0.69 -17.09
N ALA A 166 7.33 -0.67 -16.91
CA ALA A 166 6.49 -1.86 -17.03
C ALA A 166 6.55 -2.47 -18.43
N ASN A 167 6.60 -3.80 -18.49
CA ASN A 167 6.59 -4.58 -19.73
C ASN A 167 5.16 -4.86 -20.28
N CYS A 168 4.12 -4.30 -19.65
CA CYS A 168 2.73 -4.48 -20.00
C CYS A 168 1.98 -3.14 -20.06
N ALA A 169 0.71 -3.17 -20.47
CA ALA A 169 -0.12 -1.98 -20.47
C ALA A 169 -0.28 -1.37 -19.08
N CYS A 170 -0.32 -0.02 -19.00
CA CYS A 170 -0.57 0.70 -17.77
C CYS A 170 -1.76 1.65 -17.91
N LEU A 171 -2.69 1.58 -16.97
CA LEU A 171 -3.82 2.50 -16.84
C LEU A 171 -3.65 3.34 -15.58
N THR A 172 -3.58 4.66 -15.74
CA THR A 172 -3.55 5.59 -14.61
C THR A 172 -4.90 6.26 -14.43
N VAL A 173 -5.42 6.23 -13.20
CA VAL A 173 -6.76 6.73 -12.84
C VAL A 173 -6.63 7.96 -11.93
N LYS A 174 -7.35 9.05 -12.30
CA LYS A 174 -7.43 10.29 -11.51
C LYS A 174 -8.47 10.21 -10.41
#